data_d5013d8c8bb0b1390850100ec9b8dd81
#
_entry.id   d5013d8c8bb0b1390850100ec9b8dd81
#
_cell.length_a   1.000
_cell.length_b   1.000
_cell.length_c   1.000
_cell.angle_alpha   90.00
_cell.angle_beta   90.00
_cell.angle_gamma   90.00
#
_symmetry.space_group_name_H-M   'P 1'
#
loop_
_entity.id
_entity.type
_entity.pdbx_description
1 polymer ?
#
loop_
_entity_poly.entity_id
_entity_poly.type
_entity_poly.pdbx_seq_one_letter_code
_entity_poly.pdbx_strand_id
1 'polypeptide(L)'
;MSLAHRCWFACMLALPWVWQSDAISQPTSPAVGIVVMHGKGGSPTARHMTPFVAGLESKGFLVANLEMPWSGRREYDVDIAAAEKEVTAALEGLRAKGAKKVFVAGHSQGGVFALYYASRNPLDGVITIAPGGSVDAPVYAQNVGGALAQAQRMVADGKGSERGTFKDYEGSRGTNDVHTTAAIYVGWFDPNGAMNQGKSSRAIPATTPVLYIAPRNDYPGLIRIKGAMFSMLPSNPLTRMADIDSDHLNAPRNSIEEITRWISEVAGK
;
A
#
# COMPACT_ATOMS: atom_id res chain seq x y z
N MET A 1 49.22 -71.36 -54.83
CA MET A 1 49.04 -70.02 -55.40
C MET A 1 47.68 -69.50 -54.96
N SER A 2 47.64 -68.66 -53.94
CA SER A 2 46.37 -68.03 -53.44
C SER A 2 46.72 -66.64 -52.89
N LEU A 3 46.21 -65.60 -53.54
CA LEU A 3 46.35 -64.24 -53.16
C LEU A 3 45.31 -63.93 -52.07
N ALA A 4 45.78 -63.46 -50.91
CA ALA A 4 44.93 -62.93 -49.84
C ALA A 4 44.72 -61.43 -50.04
N HIS A 5 43.44 -60.99 -50.19
CA HIS A 5 43.05 -59.59 -50.21
C HIS A 5 42.76 -59.14 -48.79
N ARG A 6 43.52 -58.14 -48.30
CA ARG A 6 43.27 -57.47 -47.05
C ARG A 6 42.36 -56.28 -47.32
N CYS A 7 41.09 -56.35 -46.84
CA CYS A 7 40.18 -55.17 -46.74
C CYS A 7 40.51 -54.39 -45.49
N TRP A 8 40.84 -53.10 -45.65
CA TRP A 8 40.93 -52.14 -44.57
C TRP A 8 39.58 -51.50 -44.41
N PHE A 9 38.94 -51.72 -43.28
CA PHE A 9 37.76 -50.92 -42.82
C PHE A 9 38.23 -49.67 -42.07
N ALA A 10 38.01 -48.53 -42.67
CA ALA A 10 38.17 -47.21 -41.95
C ALA A 10 36.94 -46.95 -41.13
N CYS A 11 37.06 -47.05 -39.80
CA CYS A 11 36.03 -46.57 -38.87
C CYS A 11 36.08 -45.03 -38.78
N MET A 12 35.09 -44.33 -39.39
CA MET A 12 34.84 -42.92 -39.15
C MET A 12 34.10 -42.80 -37.85
N LEU A 13 34.76 -42.28 -36.80
CA LEU A 13 34.16 -41.86 -35.57
C LEU A 13 33.47 -40.52 -35.82
N ALA A 14 32.13 -40.52 -35.91
CA ALA A 14 31.31 -39.34 -35.91
C ALA A 14 31.18 -38.81 -34.48
N LEU A 15 31.85 -37.72 -34.16
CA LEU A 15 31.66 -36.99 -32.88
C LEU A 15 30.32 -36.25 -32.94
N PRO A 16 29.41 -36.43 -31.95
CA PRO A 16 28.21 -35.68 -31.91
C PRO A 16 28.52 -34.22 -31.51
N TRP A 17 28.18 -33.29 -32.38
CA TRP A 17 28.16 -31.86 -32.05
C TRP A 17 27.07 -31.63 -31.02
N VAL A 18 27.46 -31.43 -29.75
CA VAL A 18 26.57 -30.96 -28.68
C VAL A 18 26.36 -29.47 -28.88
N TRP A 19 25.20 -29.09 -29.37
CA TRP A 19 24.76 -27.69 -29.36
C TRP A 19 24.48 -27.32 -27.90
N GLN A 20 25.41 -26.61 -27.24
CA GLN A 20 25.12 -25.89 -26.01
C GLN A 20 24.23 -24.72 -26.39
N SER A 21 22.94 -24.84 -26.11
CA SER A 21 22.03 -23.73 -26.14
C SER A 21 22.38 -22.87 -24.92
N ASP A 22 23.12 -21.77 -25.11
CA ASP A 22 23.23 -20.71 -24.13
C ASP A 22 21.80 -20.19 -23.89
N ALA A 23 21.20 -20.62 -22.79
CA ALA A 23 19.97 -20.05 -22.31
C ALA A 23 20.29 -18.58 -21.97
N ILE A 24 19.95 -17.68 -22.88
CA ILE A 24 19.95 -16.24 -22.62
C ILE A 24 19.00 -16.04 -21.44
N SER A 25 19.58 -15.90 -20.25
CA SER A 25 18.83 -15.51 -19.05
C SER A 25 18.19 -14.17 -19.37
N GLN A 26 16.89 -14.19 -19.62
CA GLN A 26 16.11 -12.95 -19.71
C GLN A 26 16.36 -12.17 -18.41
N PRO A 27 16.63 -10.86 -18.45
CA PRO A 27 16.77 -10.09 -17.23
C PRO A 27 15.46 -10.21 -16.45
N THR A 28 15.50 -10.96 -15.36
CA THR A 28 14.35 -11.07 -14.46
C THR A 28 14.11 -9.69 -13.87
N SER A 29 12.92 -9.15 -14.09
CA SER A 29 12.50 -7.91 -13.41
C SER A 29 12.79 -8.02 -11.91
N PRO A 30 13.29 -6.95 -11.28
CA PRO A 30 13.62 -7.01 -9.86
C PRO A 30 12.41 -7.45 -9.05
N ALA A 31 12.61 -8.37 -8.10
CA ALA A 31 11.53 -8.80 -7.22
C ALA A 31 10.94 -7.60 -6.47
N VAL A 32 9.63 -7.45 -6.52
CA VAL A 32 8.90 -6.32 -5.94
C VAL A 32 8.15 -6.77 -4.71
N GLY A 33 8.30 -6.01 -3.61
CA GLY A 33 7.54 -6.17 -2.38
C GLY A 33 6.48 -5.09 -2.21
N ILE A 34 5.30 -5.47 -1.74
CA ILE A 34 4.18 -4.55 -1.50
C ILE A 34 3.62 -4.78 -0.10
N VAL A 35 3.66 -3.74 0.75
CA VAL A 35 2.89 -3.74 2.01
C VAL A 35 1.49 -3.24 1.71
N VAL A 36 0.48 -4.01 2.10
CA VAL A 36 -0.94 -3.69 1.87
C VAL A 36 -1.61 -3.31 3.18
N MET A 37 -2.37 -2.21 3.15
CA MET A 37 -3.10 -1.65 4.29
C MET A 37 -4.58 -1.48 3.95
N HIS A 38 -5.45 -2.11 4.72
CA HIS A 38 -6.91 -2.06 4.53
C HIS A 38 -7.54 -0.73 4.98
N GLY A 39 -8.81 -0.51 4.64
CA GLY A 39 -9.58 0.65 5.05
C GLY A 39 -10.07 0.61 6.51
N LYS A 40 -10.71 1.70 6.96
CA LYS A 40 -11.25 1.88 8.31
C LYS A 40 -12.20 0.74 8.71
N GLY A 41 -12.06 0.25 9.95
CA GLY A 41 -12.88 -0.83 10.49
C GLY A 41 -12.78 -2.16 9.73
N GLY A 42 -11.86 -2.26 8.75
CA GLY A 42 -11.61 -3.45 7.95
C GLY A 42 -10.68 -4.46 8.64
N SER A 43 -10.19 -5.39 7.82
CA SER A 43 -9.16 -6.38 8.23
C SER A 43 -8.39 -6.84 6.99
N PRO A 44 -7.22 -7.48 7.16
CA PRO A 44 -6.49 -8.08 6.05
C PRO A 44 -7.28 -9.20 5.34
N THR A 45 -8.19 -9.85 6.04
CA THR A 45 -9.04 -10.93 5.51
C THR A 45 -10.43 -10.46 5.08
N ALA A 46 -10.68 -9.15 5.02
CA ALA A 46 -11.95 -8.61 4.56
C ALA A 46 -12.25 -9.09 3.12
N ARG A 47 -13.54 -9.36 2.84
CA ARG A 47 -14.01 -9.91 1.56
C ARG A 47 -13.48 -9.17 0.31
N HIS A 48 -13.27 -7.86 0.41
CA HIS A 48 -12.75 -7.04 -0.69
C HIS A 48 -11.21 -6.98 -0.72
N MET A 49 -10.51 -7.27 0.40
CA MET A 49 -9.06 -7.28 0.48
C MET A 49 -8.44 -8.61 0.05
N THR A 50 -9.05 -9.73 0.42
CA THR A 50 -8.55 -11.07 0.06
C THR A 50 -8.29 -11.24 -1.44
N PRO A 51 -9.25 -10.94 -2.37
CA PRO A 51 -8.99 -11.07 -3.80
C PRO A 51 -7.98 -10.05 -4.34
N PHE A 52 -7.83 -8.90 -3.70
CA PHE A 52 -6.79 -7.93 -4.04
C PHE A 52 -5.39 -8.48 -3.77
N VAL A 53 -5.18 -8.99 -2.56
CA VAL A 53 -3.89 -9.57 -2.16
C VAL A 53 -3.55 -10.77 -3.04
N ALA A 54 -4.48 -11.73 -3.18
CA ALA A 54 -4.28 -12.89 -4.04
C ALA A 54 -3.98 -12.51 -5.50
N GLY A 55 -4.62 -11.44 -6.01
CA GLY A 55 -4.36 -10.91 -7.34
C GLY A 55 -2.95 -10.34 -7.48
N LEU A 56 -2.45 -9.59 -6.51
CA LEU A 56 -1.07 -9.09 -6.51
C LEU A 56 -0.06 -10.24 -6.43
N GLU A 57 -0.29 -11.23 -5.57
CA GLU A 57 0.56 -12.42 -5.46
C GLU A 57 0.59 -13.22 -6.77
N SER A 58 -0.55 -13.36 -7.46
CA SER A 58 -0.62 -14.03 -8.77
C SER A 58 0.16 -13.31 -9.89
N LYS A 59 0.43 -12.01 -9.72
CA LYS A 59 1.30 -11.21 -10.60
C LYS A 59 2.79 -11.33 -10.24
N GLY A 60 3.13 -12.15 -9.22
CA GLY A 60 4.50 -12.39 -8.79
C GLY A 60 5.04 -11.39 -7.76
N PHE A 61 4.20 -10.54 -7.18
CA PHE A 61 4.62 -9.64 -6.10
C PHE A 61 4.74 -10.38 -4.77
N LEU A 62 5.73 -10.01 -3.97
CA LEU A 62 5.81 -10.39 -2.56
C LEU A 62 4.90 -9.47 -1.76
N VAL A 63 3.89 -10.01 -1.11
CA VAL A 63 2.89 -9.19 -0.40
C VAL A 63 2.99 -9.39 1.11
N ALA A 64 2.94 -8.29 1.86
CA ALA A 64 2.72 -8.27 3.30
C ALA A 64 1.40 -7.53 3.57
N ASN A 65 0.36 -8.27 3.97
CA ASN A 65 -0.98 -7.76 4.21
C ASN A 65 -1.18 -7.53 5.70
N LEU A 66 -1.19 -6.26 6.14
CA LEU A 66 -1.17 -5.89 7.56
C LEU A 66 -2.57 -5.71 8.13
N GLU A 67 -2.73 -6.12 9.39
CA GLU A 67 -3.84 -5.67 10.20
C GLU A 67 -3.51 -4.35 10.89
N MET A 68 -4.10 -3.29 10.36
CA MET A 68 -3.79 -1.93 10.79
C MET A 68 -4.48 -1.55 12.10
N PRO A 69 -3.96 -0.57 12.87
CA PRO A 69 -4.54 -0.16 14.16
C PRO A 69 -6.01 0.25 14.12
N TRP A 70 -6.49 0.73 12.98
CA TRP A 70 -7.90 1.07 12.76
C TRP A 70 -8.79 -0.11 12.35
N SER A 71 -8.32 -1.35 12.49
CA SER A 71 -9.17 -2.53 12.30
C SER A 71 -10.23 -2.60 13.41
N GLY A 72 -11.37 -3.24 13.10
CA GLY A 72 -12.40 -3.45 14.10
C GLY A 72 -11.98 -4.31 15.30
N ARG A 73 -10.84 -5.03 15.19
CA ARG A 73 -10.28 -5.85 16.26
C ARG A 73 -9.28 -5.08 17.12
N ARG A 74 -8.53 -4.12 16.52
CA ARG A 74 -7.46 -3.40 17.21
C ARG A 74 -7.93 -2.08 17.84
N GLU A 75 -8.95 -1.43 17.28
CA GLU A 75 -9.55 -0.21 17.83
C GLU A 75 -8.52 0.87 18.22
N TYR A 76 -7.53 1.10 17.33
CA TYR A 76 -6.43 2.05 17.60
C TYR A 76 -5.65 1.70 18.88
N ASP A 77 -5.23 0.45 19.00
CA ASP A 77 -4.50 -0.09 20.15
C ASP A 77 -3.07 0.46 20.31
N VAL A 78 -2.50 1.04 19.26
CA VAL A 78 -1.17 1.66 19.24
C VAL A 78 -1.20 3.05 18.63
N ASP A 79 -0.17 3.84 18.92
CA ASP A 79 0.02 5.17 18.36
C ASP A 79 0.55 5.14 16.91
N ILE A 80 0.64 6.33 16.30
CA ILE A 80 1.14 6.52 14.94
C ILE A 80 2.57 5.98 14.78
N ALA A 81 3.46 6.22 15.75
CA ALA A 81 4.85 5.81 15.65
C ALA A 81 5.00 4.28 15.68
N ALA A 82 4.20 3.60 16.49
CA ALA A 82 4.15 2.14 16.49
C ALA A 82 3.60 1.58 15.19
N ALA A 83 2.55 2.19 14.62
CA ALA A 83 2.01 1.81 13.31
C ALA A 83 3.04 2.00 12.18
N GLU A 84 3.82 3.10 12.19
CA GLU A 84 4.94 3.28 11.23
C GLU A 84 5.98 2.16 11.36
N LYS A 85 6.33 1.76 12.59
CA LYS A 85 7.27 0.65 12.84
C LYS A 85 6.75 -0.68 12.31
N GLU A 86 5.45 -0.96 12.45
CA GLU A 86 4.83 -2.17 11.90
C GLU A 86 4.96 -2.22 10.36
N VAL A 87 4.71 -1.10 9.67
CA VAL A 87 4.90 -1.02 8.21
C VAL A 87 6.37 -1.18 7.85
N THR A 88 7.28 -0.53 8.58
CA THR A 88 8.73 -0.64 8.37
C THR A 88 9.21 -2.09 8.51
N ALA A 89 8.82 -2.77 9.59
CA ALA A 89 9.17 -4.17 9.81
C ALA A 89 8.64 -5.09 8.69
N ALA A 90 7.44 -4.82 8.17
CA ALA A 90 6.88 -5.56 7.04
C ALA A 90 7.69 -5.35 5.76
N LEU A 91 8.12 -4.11 5.47
CA LEU A 91 8.99 -3.79 4.33
C LEU A 91 10.37 -4.48 4.46
N GLU A 92 10.95 -4.47 5.65
CA GLU A 92 12.20 -5.18 5.94
C GLU A 92 12.03 -6.70 5.74
N GLY A 93 10.91 -7.26 6.19
CA GLY A 93 10.57 -8.66 5.95
C GLY A 93 10.45 -9.00 4.45
N LEU A 94 9.89 -8.10 3.65
CA LEU A 94 9.83 -8.28 2.18
C LEU A 94 11.22 -8.19 1.55
N ARG A 95 12.08 -7.27 2.00
CA ARG A 95 13.49 -7.20 1.54
C ARG A 95 14.27 -8.47 1.91
N ALA A 96 14.07 -9.00 3.11
CA ALA A 96 14.67 -10.27 3.53
C ALA A 96 14.22 -11.47 2.68
N LYS A 97 13.00 -11.41 2.12
CA LYS A 97 12.48 -12.37 1.14
C LYS A 97 12.96 -12.12 -0.30
N GLY A 98 13.84 -11.14 -0.51
CA GLY A 98 14.45 -10.87 -1.80
C GLY A 98 13.88 -9.68 -2.58
N ALA A 99 12.90 -8.94 -2.04
CA ALA A 99 12.41 -7.74 -2.70
C ALA A 99 13.53 -6.71 -2.88
N LYS A 100 13.73 -6.25 -4.12
CA LYS A 100 14.71 -5.22 -4.49
C LYS A 100 14.06 -3.85 -4.60
N LYS A 101 12.78 -3.82 -4.88
CA LYS A 101 11.92 -2.64 -4.93
C LYS A 101 10.76 -2.82 -3.96
N VAL A 102 10.42 -1.79 -3.20
CA VAL A 102 9.36 -1.87 -2.19
C VAL A 102 8.37 -0.72 -2.30
N PHE A 103 7.11 -1.08 -2.17
CA PHE A 103 5.97 -0.19 -2.28
C PHE A 103 5.07 -0.33 -1.07
N VAL A 104 4.29 0.70 -0.78
CA VAL A 104 3.13 0.60 0.10
C VAL A 104 1.86 0.82 -0.73
N ALA A 105 0.83 0.04 -0.45
CA ALA A 105 -0.48 0.17 -1.07
C ALA A 105 -1.56 0.24 0.01
N GLY A 106 -2.37 1.30 0.00
CA GLY A 106 -3.42 1.47 1.00
C GLY A 106 -4.78 1.77 0.38
N HIS A 107 -5.82 1.17 0.95
CA HIS A 107 -7.21 1.41 0.58
C HIS A 107 -7.89 2.33 1.59
N SER A 108 -8.65 3.33 1.12
CA SER A 108 -9.43 4.24 1.96
C SER A 108 -8.55 4.90 3.03
N GLN A 109 -8.81 4.70 4.33
CA GLN A 109 -7.95 5.18 5.42
C GLN A 109 -6.52 4.66 5.30
N GLY A 110 -6.32 3.42 4.87
CA GLY A 110 -5.00 2.87 4.56
C GLY A 110 -4.29 3.66 3.46
N GLY A 111 -5.04 4.20 2.49
CA GLY A 111 -4.51 5.08 1.46
C GLY A 111 -4.00 6.43 2.00
N VAL A 112 -4.72 7.02 2.95
CA VAL A 112 -4.26 8.23 3.65
C VAL A 112 -2.99 7.94 4.46
N PHE A 113 -2.96 6.81 5.18
CA PHE A 113 -1.78 6.41 5.95
C PHE A 113 -0.60 6.05 5.05
N ALA A 114 -0.83 5.47 3.85
CA ALA A 114 0.22 5.21 2.87
C ALA A 114 0.91 6.51 2.41
N LEU A 115 0.14 7.58 2.16
CA LEU A 115 0.68 8.90 1.83
C LEU A 115 1.48 9.49 3.00
N TYR A 116 0.97 9.36 4.22
CA TYR A 116 1.69 9.79 5.43
C TYR A 116 3.01 9.02 5.59
N TYR A 117 3.00 7.70 5.48
CA TYR A 117 4.20 6.89 5.59
C TYR A 117 5.24 7.27 4.51
N ALA A 118 4.81 7.43 3.27
CA ALA A 118 5.68 7.84 2.15
C ALA A 118 6.27 9.25 2.31
N SER A 119 5.59 10.14 3.04
CA SER A 119 6.10 11.49 3.32
C SER A 119 7.28 11.51 4.29
N ARG A 120 7.57 10.39 4.97
CA ARG A 120 8.56 10.28 6.05
C ARG A 120 9.62 9.21 5.81
N ASN A 121 9.32 8.24 4.95
CA ASN A 121 10.13 7.05 4.77
C ASN A 121 10.44 6.83 3.29
N PRO A 122 11.67 6.43 2.93
CA PRO A 122 12.05 6.18 1.54
C PRO A 122 11.33 4.93 1.00
N LEU A 123 10.72 5.08 -0.19
CA LEU A 123 10.03 4.04 -0.93
C LEU A 123 10.34 4.15 -2.42
N ASP A 124 10.23 3.06 -3.15
CA ASP A 124 10.27 3.08 -4.62
C ASP A 124 8.97 3.65 -5.22
N GLY A 125 7.88 3.63 -4.47
CA GLY A 125 6.62 4.28 -4.84
C GLY A 125 5.50 4.01 -3.85
N VAL A 126 4.42 4.79 -3.94
CA VAL A 126 3.23 4.65 -3.10
C VAL A 126 1.97 4.54 -3.94
N ILE A 127 1.08 3.66 -3.54
CA ILE A 127 -0.20 3.39 -4.19
C ILE A 127 -1.29 3.74 -3.19
N THR A 128 -2.09 4.75 -3.53
CA THR A 128 -3.25 5.12 -2.72
C THR A 128 -4.53 4.82 -3.49
N ILE A 129 -5.39 4.00 -2.92
CA ILE A 129 -6.59 3.47 -3.56
C ILE A 129 -7.81 4.08 -2.86
N ALA A 130 -8.58 4.90 -3.57
CA ALA A 130 -9.77 5.56 -3.02
C ALA A 130 -9.51 6.21 -1.66
N PRO A 131 -8.42 7.01 -1.47
CA PRO A 131 -8.05 7.50 -0.16
C PRO A 131 -9.18 8.33 0.46
N GLY A 132 -9.51 7.99 1.71
CA GLY A 132 -10.61 8.62 2.44
C GLY A 132 -10.39 8.54 3.95
N GLY A 133 -11.07 9.39 4.69
CA GLY A 133 -10.91 9.45 6.14
C GLY A 133 -9.89 10.51 6.60
N SER A 134 -9.62 11.53 5.79
CA SER A 134 -8.77 12.66 6.18
C SER A 134 -9.43 13.43 7.33
N VAL A 135 -8.74 13.48 8.47
CA VAL A 135 -9.31 14.01 9.74
C VAL A 135 -9.44 15.54 9.78
N ASP A 136 -8.81 16.24 8.85
CA ASP A 136 -8.94 17.70 8.67
C ASP A 136 -10.21 18.09 7.91
N ALA A 137 -10.95 17.13 7.35
CA ALA A 137 -12.19 17.42 6.68
C ALA A 137 -13.25 17.97 7.66
N PRO A 138 -14.02 19.02 7.27
CA PRO A 138 -15.01 19.66 8.16
C PRO A 138 -16.01 18.68 8.78
N VAL A 139 -16.36 17.62 8.06
CA VAL A 139 -17.26 16.57 8.55
C VAL A 139 -16.68 15.82 9.76
N TYR A 140 -15.36 15.69 9.85
CA TYR A 140 -14.71 15.12 11.04
C TYR A 140 -14.85 16.04 12.24
N ALA A 141 -14.58 17.33 12.11
CA ALA A 141 -14.77 18.27 13.20
C ALA A 141 -16.22 18.26 13.73
N GLN A 142 -17.20 18.14 12.85
CA GLN A 142 -18.63 18.06 13.21
C GLN A 142 -18.97 16.77 14.00
N ASN A 143 -18.38 15.63 13.65
CA ASN A 143 -18.77 14.33 14.19
C ASN A 143 -17.89 13.86 15.35
N VAL A 144 -16.60 14.24 15.37
CA VAL A 144 -15.63 13.76 16.38
C VAL A 144 -14.97 14.88 17.19
N GLY A 145 -15.21 16.16 16.85
CA GLY A 145 -14.55 17.29 17.50
C GLY A 145 -14.77 17.35 19.01
N GLY A 146 -15.97 16.99 19.50
CA GLY A 146 -16.24 16.89 20.93
C GLY A 146 -15.42 15.81 21.64
N ALA A 147 -15.28 14.65 21.03
CA ALA A 147 -14.46 13.55 21.54
C ALA A 147 -12.95 13.90 21.49
N LEU A 148 -12.50 14.57 20.42
CA LEU A 148 -11.13 15.06 20.34
C LEU A 148 -10.80 16.08 21.42
N ALA A 149 -11.68 17.06 21.66
CA ALA A 149 -11.52 18.03 22.72
C ALA A 149 -11.52 17.37 24.12
N GLN A 150 -12.32 16.32 24.33
CA GLN A 150 -12.29 15.52 25.54
C GLN A 150 -10.93 14.84 25.74
N ALA A 151 -10.43 14.16 24.74
CA ALA A 151 -9.14 13.48 24.80
C ALA A 151 -7.97 14.46 25.01
N GLN A 152 -8.00 15.61 24.34
CA GLN A 152 -7.00 16.67 24.51
C GLN A 152 -6.99 17.23 25.96
N ARG A 153 -8.16 17.42 26.58
CA ARG A 153 -8.23 17.79 28.01
C ARG A 153 -7.63 16.72 28.91
N MET A 154 -7.95 15.44 28.67
CA MET A 154 -7.34 14.31 29.41
C MET A 154 -5.81 14.31 29.30
N VAL A 155 -5.28 14.55 28.11
CA VAL A 155 -3.81 14.67 27.91
C VAL A 155 -3.24 15.85 28.67
N ALA A 156 -3.88 17.04 28.63
CA ALA A 156 -3.46 18.25 29.35
C ALA A 156 -3.46 18.05 30.87
N ASP A 157 -4.40 17.27 31.38
CA ASP A 157 -4.54 16.91 32.80
C ASP A 157 -3.58 15.80 33.27
N GLY A 158 -2.64 15.36 32.39
CA GLY A 158 -1.70 14.26 32.70
C GLY A 158 -2.30 12.85 32.60
N LYS A 159 -3.52 12.72 32.09
CA LYS A 159 -4.30 11.47 31.94
C LYS A 159 -4.21 10.86 30.53
N GLY A 160 -3.18 11.19 29.78
CA GLY A 160 -3.03 10.73 28.38
C GLY A 160 -2.99 9.22 28.23
N SER A 161 -2.49 8.48 29.23
CA SER A 161 -2.46 7.02 29.26
C SER A 161 -3.77 6.35 29.71
N GLU A 162 -4.72 7.13 30.25
CA GLU A 162 -6.02 6.58 30.65
C GLU A 162 -6.85 6.23 29.41
N ARG A 163 -7.51 5.06 29.46
CA ARG A 163 -8.46 4.64 28.42
C ARG A 163 -9.77 5.42 28.56
N GLY A 164 -10.34 5.74 27.41
CA GLY A 164 -11.65 6.36 27.30
C GLY A 164 -12.45 5.77 26.16
N THR A 165 -13.72 6.14 26.09
CA THR A 165 -14.59 5.90 24.94
C THR A 165 -14.69 7.20 24.15
N PHE A 166 -14.23 7.17 22.92
CA PHE A 166 -14.21 8.29 22.01
C PHE A 166 -15.03 7.99 20.76
N LYS A 167 -15.28 8.96 19.91
CA LYS A 167 -16.01 8.76 18.64
C LYS A 167 -15.08 8.70 17.46
N ASP A 168 -15.31 7.73 16.56
CA ASP A 168 -14.80 7.75 15.20
C ASP A 168 -15.95 8.02 14.22
N TYR A 169 -15.63 8.45 13.02
CA TYR A 169 -16.59 8.74 11.97
C TYR A 169 -16.19 8.09 10.65
N GLU A 170 -17.16 7.45 10.02
CA GLU A 170 -17.08 6.97 8.66
C GLU A 170 -18.32 7.39 7.88
N GLY A 171 -18.13 8.05 6.72
CA GLY A 171 -19.23 8.65 5.95
C GLY A 171 -20.33 7.66 5.54
N SER A 172 -20.00 6.38 5.40
CA SER A 172 -20.98 5.33 5.02
C SER A 172 -21.69 4.68 6.21
N ARG A 173 -21.15 4.82 7.43
CA ARG A 173 -21.64 4.15 8.65
C ARG A 173 -22.02 5.10 9.77
N GLY A 174 -21.65 6.39 9.64
CA GLY A 174 -21.83 7.38 10.70
C GLY A 174 -20.74 7.29 11.76
N THR A 175 -21.12 7.60 13.02
CA THR A 175 -20.19 7.55 14.17
C THR A 175 -20.29 6.21 14.89
N ASN A 176 -19.13 5.73 15.36
CA ASN A 176 -19.01 4.57 16.23
C ASN A 176 -18.09 4.88 17.42
N ASP A 177 -18.16 4.05 18.45
CA ASP A 177 -17.29 4.14 19.61
C ASP A 177 -15.93 3.48 19.35
N VAL A 178 -14.88 4.09 19.91
CA VAL A 178 -13.50 3.61 19.91
C VAL A 178 -13.00 3.62 21.35
N HIS A 179 -12.40 2.48 21.79
CA HIS A 179 -11.91 2.31 23.15
C HIS A 179 -10.39 2.27 23.18
N THR A 180 -9.77 3.42 23.38
CA THR A 180 -8.31 3.57 23.40
C THR A 180 -7.84 4.55 24.45
N THR A 181 -6.54 4.82 24.57
CA THR A 181 -6.05 5.87 25.45
C THR A 181 -6.23 7.26 24.84
N ALA A 182 -6.37 8.28 25.69
CA ALA A 182 -6.56 9.65 25.23
C ALA A 182 -5.41 10.14 24.34
N ALA A 183 -4.16 9.81 24.67
CA ALA A 183 -2.99 10.19 23.89
C ALA A 183 -2.98 9.53 22.51
N ILE A 184 -3.30 8.24 22.41
CA ILE A 184 -3.39 7.51 21.13
C ILE A 184 -4.51 8.11 20.29
N TYR A 185 -5.69 8.35 20.88
CA TYR A 185 -6.80 8.95 20.15
C TYR A 185 -6.44 10.33 19.58
N VAL A 186 -5.83 11.22 20.39
CA VAL A 186 -5.35 12.52 19.89
C VAL A 186 -4.40 12.33 18.72
N GLY A 187 -3.44 11.41 18.80
CA GLY A 187 -2.47 11.15 17.73
C GLY A 187 -3.13 10.77 16.40
N TRP A 188 -4.20 9.98 16.43
CA TRP A 188 -4.92 9.53 15.23
C TRP A 188 -5.91 10.56 14.69
N PHE A 189 -6.50 11.41 15.54
CA PHE A 189 -7.59 12.30 15.17
C PHE A 189 -7.23 13.79 15.18
N ASP A 190 -5.95 14.15 15.46
CA ASP A 190 -5.47 15.52 15.31
C ASP A 190 -5.57 15.94 13.82
N PRO A 191 -6.35 17.01 13.49
CA PRO A 191 -6.48 17.50 12.12
C PRO A 191 -5.15 17.99 11.52
N ASN A 192 -4.13 18.27 12.34
CA ASN A 192 -2.77 18.59 11.90
C ASN A 192 -1.82 17.41 11.93
N GLY A 193 -2.32 16.21 12.27
CA GLY A 193 -1.55 14.99 12.47
C GLY A 193 -1.34 14.16 11.20
N ALA A 194 -1.05 12.88 11.42
CA ALA A 194 -0.72 11.90 10.39
C ALA A 194 -1.85 11.66 9.38
N MET A 195 -3.09 11.72 9.83
CA MET A 195 -4.26 11.45 9.00
C MET A 195 -4.79 12.67 8.25
N ASN A 196 -4.03 13.78 8.20
CA ASN A 196 -4.29 14.90 7.30
C ASN A 196 -3.70 14.55 5.90
N GLN A 197 -4.59 14.15 4.98
CA GLN A 197 -4.20 13.73 3.64
C GLN A 197 -3.46 14.82 2.87
N GLY A 198 -3.98 16.05 2.89
CA GLY A 198 -3.38 17.16 2.15
C GLY A 198 -1.98 17.54 2.64
N LYS A 199 -1.77 17.52 3.96
CA LYS A 199 -0.45 17.74 4.58
C LYS A 199 0.53 16.64 4.15
N SER A 200 0.12 15.39 4.26
CA SER A 200 0.94 14.24 3.91
C SER A 200 1.30 14.24 2.41
N SER A 201 0.32 14.50 1.53
CA SER A 201 0.54 14.57 0.08
C SER A 201 1.62 15.60 -0.29
N ARG A 202 1.57 16.81 0.28
CA ARG A 202 2.56 17.86 -0.01
C ARG A 202 3.97 17.54 0.51
N ALA A 203 4.07 16.70 1.51
CA ALA A 203 5.34 16.35 2.18
C ALA A 203 6.04 15.13 1.53
N ILE A 204 5.42 14.44 0.57
CA ILE A 204 6.05 13.33 -0.15
C ILE A 204 7.26 13.87 -0.94
N PRO A 205 8.45 13.21 -0.86
CA PRO A 205 9.59 13.60 -1.69
C PRO A 205 9.26 13.50 -3.18
N ALA A 206 9.69 14.49 -3.98
CA ALA A 206 9.47 14.50 -5.43
C ALA A 206 10.09 13.27 -6.14
N THR A 207 11.04 12.60 -5.50
CA THR A 207 11.65 11.35 -6.00
C THR A 207 10.77 10.12 -5.82
N THR A 208 9.72 10.20 -4.98
CA THR A 208 8.81 9.09 -4.72
C THR A 208 7.55 9.22 -5.59
N PRO A 209 7.38 8.38 -6.62
CA PRO A 209 6.20 8.43 -7.47
C PRO A 209 4.95 7.92 -6.73
N VAL A 210 3.79 8.47 -7.11
CA VAL A 210 2.49 8.15 -6.51
C VAL A 210 1.52 7.67 -7.58
N LEU A 211 0.94 6.48 -7.38
CA LEU A 211 -0.24 6.04 -8.11
C LEU A 211 -1.49 6.34 -7.27
N TYR A 212 -2.31 7.28 -7.75
CA TYR A 212 -3.56 7.65 -7.11
C TYR A 212 -4.73 7.00 -7.84
N ILE A 213 -5.28 5.92 -7.28
CA ILE A 213 -6.44 5.22 -7.85
C ILE A 213 -7.72 5.92 -7.40
N ALA A 214 -8.51 6.37 -8.35
CA ALA A 214 -9.75 7.10 -8.14
C ALA A 214 -10.93 6.37 -8.78
N PRO A 215 -11.77 5.65 -8.01
CA PRO A 215 -12.98 5.03 -8.53
C PRO A 215 -13.97 6.06 -9.07
N ARG A 216 -14.61 5.76 -10.21
CA ARG A 216 -15.61 6.66 -10.79
C ARG A 216 -16.91 6.67 -10.01
N ASN A 217 -17.25 5.54 -9.36
CA ASN A 217 -18.47 5.34 -8.59
C ASN A 217 -18.16 5.32 -7.07
N ASP A 218 -17.19 6.14 -6.63
CA ASP A 218 -16.81 6.30 -5.22
C ASP A 218 -17.86 7.12 -4.44
N TYR A 219 -17.67 7.24 -3.14
CA TYR A 219 -18.47 8.13 -2.31
C TYR A 219 -18.45 9.57 -2.85
N PRO A 220 -19.60 10.27 -2.93
CA PRO A 220 -19.68 11.60 -3.55
C PRO A 220 -18.69 12.61 -2.98
N GLY A 221 -18.38 12.52 -1.66
CA GLY A 221 -17.38 13.35 -1.01
C GLY A 221 -15.98 13.15 -1.59
N LEU A 222 -15.57 11.90 -1.81
CA LEU A 222 -14.26 11.55 -2.34
C LEU A 222 -14.13 11.92 -3.82
N ILE A 223 -15.18 11.70 -4.62
CA ILE A 223 -15.24 12.13 -6.01
C ILE A 223 -14.99 13.64 -6.12
N ARG A 224 -15.62 14.43 -5.23
CA ARG A 224 -15.53 15.89 -5.24
C ARG A 224 -14.12 16.40 -4.94
N ILE A 225 -13.38 15.74 -4.04
CA ILE A 225 -12.08 16.23 -3.56
C ILE A 225 -10.88 15.61 -4.27
N LYS A 226 -11.03 14.49 -5.02
CA LYS A 226 -9.92 13.72 -5.58
C LYS A 226 -8.94 14.58 -6.39
N GLY A 227 -9.44 15.46 -7.24
CA GLY A 227 -8.61 16.34 -8.06
C GLY A 227 -7.77 17.32 -7.22
N ALA A 228 -8.39 17.94 -6.20
CA ALA A 228 -7.68 18.82 -5.29
C ALA A 228 -6.64 18.07 -4.44
N MET A 229 -6.94 16.86 -3.96
CA MET A 229 -5.99 16.04 -3.21
C MET A 229 -4.82 15.59 -4.10
N PHE A 230 -5.09 15.17 -5.33
CA PHE A 230 -4.06 14.80 -6.29
C PHE A 230 -3.12 15.96 -6.63
N SER A 231 -3.66 17.17 -6.83
CA SER A 231 -2.88 18.36 -7.15
C SER A 231 -1.93 18.81 -6.04
N MET A 232 -2.07 18.27 -4.82
CA MET A 232 -1.15 18.52 -3.70
C MET A 232 0.09 17.64 -3.74
N LEU A 233 0.13 16.61 -4.59
CA LEU A 233 1.29 15.75 -4.74
C LEU A 233 2.42 16.49 -5.46
N PRO A 234 3.69 16.24 -5.12
CA PRO A 234 4.82 16.82 -5.82
C PRO A 234 4.90 16.32 -7.27
N SER A 235 5.47 17.15 -8.14
CA SER A 235 5.68 16.79 -9.54
C SER A 235 6.68 15.63 -9.65
N ASN A 236 6.25 14.54 -10.30
CA ASN A 236 7.09 13.39 -10.64
C ASN A 236 6.55 12.78 -11.95
N PRO A 237 7.39 12.45 -12.94
CA PRO A 237 6.94 11.96 -14.24
C PRO A 237 6.17 10.62 -14.18
N LEU A 238 6.29 9.86 -13.07
CA LEU A 238 5.59 8.60 -12.83
C LEU A 238 4.40 8.77 -11.86
N THR A 239 4.20 9.97 -11.30
CA THR A 239 3.01 10.26 -10.49
C THR A 239 1.82 10.46 -11.41
N ARG A 240 0.76 9.69 -11.19
CA ARG A 240 -0.47 9.82 -11.97
C ARG A 240 -1.72 9.45 -11.18
N MET A 241 -2.84 10.02 -11.58
CA MET A 241 -4.17 9.60 -11.15
C MET A 241 -4.76 8.65 -12.19
N ALA A 242 -5.28 7.52 -11.73
CA ALA A 242 -5.98 6.55 -12.57
C ALA A 242 -7.46 6.50 -12.17
N ASP A 243 -8.33 7.01 -13.04
CA ASP A 243 -9.76 6.85 -12.92
C ASP A 243 -10.15 5.43 -13.37
N ILE A 244 -10.67 4.61 -12.44
CA ILE A 244 -11.10 3.24 -12.73
C ILE A 244 -12.62 3.09 -12.65
N ASP A 245 -13.17 2.17 -13.43
CA ASP A 245 -14.58 1.81 -13.33
C ASP A 245 -14.81 0.87 -12.15
N SER A 246 -15.10 1.45 -11.00
CA SER A 246 -15.26 0.75 -9.73
C SER A 246 -16.05 1.60 -8.74
N ASP A 247 -16.63 0.97 -7.75
CA ASP A 247 -17.06 1.58 -6.49
C ASP A 247 -15.89 1.57 -5.46
N HIS A 248 -16.15 2.17 -4.28
CA HIS A 248 -15.17 2.29 -3.21
C HIS A 248 -14.60 0.93 -2.76
N LEU A 249 -15.46 -0.04 -2.48
CA LEU A 249 -15.06 -1.32 -1.88
C LEU A 249 -14.40 -2.27 -2.89
N ASN A 250 -14.80 -2.22 -4.16
CA ASN A 250 -14.21 -3.05 -5.21
C ASN A 250 -12.94 -2.43 -5.83
N ALA A 251 -12.64 -1.17 -5.51
CA ALA A 251 -11.47 -0.45 -6.05
C ALA A 251 -10.15 -1.20 -5.89
N PRO A 252 -9.81 -1.83 -4.74
CA PRO A 252 -8.56 -2.58 -4.61
C PRO A 252 -8.46 -3.68 -5.68
N ARG A 253 -9.46 -4.54 -5.80
CA ARG A 253 -9.46 -5.64 -6.78
C ARG A 253 -9.44 -5.13 -8.22
N ASN A 254 -10.22 -4.11 -8.52
CA ASN A 254 -10.37 -3.59 -9.88
C ASN A 254 -9.16 -2.75 -10.34
N SER A 255 -8.22 -2.42 -9.44
CA SER A 255 -7.00 -1.68 -9.76
C SER A 255 -5.76 -2.56 -10.00
N ILE A 256 -5.84 -3.88 -9.86
CA ILE A 256 -4.68 -4.78 -9.93
C ILE A 256 -3.88 -4.60 -11.23
N GLU A 257 -4.53 -4.56 -12.38
CA GLU A 257 -3.86 -4.41 -13.69
C GLU A 257 -3.17 -3.05 -13.82
N GLU A 258 -3.83 -1.97 -13.36
CA GLU A 258 -3.22 -0.63 -13.35
C GLU A 258 -2.01 -0.56 -12.41
N ILE A 259 -2.13 -1.13 -11.22
CA ILE A 259 -1.04 -1.22 -10.25
C ILE A 259 0.14 -2.00 -10.85
N THR A 260 -0.13 -3.16 -11.45
CA THR A 260 0.90 -4.01 -12.07
C THR A 260 1.65 -3.26 -13.16
N ARG A 261 0.93 -2.59 -14.06
CA ARG A 261 1.52 -1.80 -15.14
C ARG A 261 2.39 -0.67 -14.59
N TRP A 262 1.85 0.10 -13.64
CA TRP A 262 2.56 1.23 -13.06
C TRP A 262 3.83 0.79 -12.29
N ILE A 263 3.75 -0.28 -11.49
CA ILE A 263 4.92 -0.83 -10.79
C ILE A 263 5.99 -1.25 -11.80
N SER A 264 5.61 -1.87 -12.93
CA SER A 264 6.57 -2.27 -13.97
C SER A 264 7.30 -1.07 -14.58
N GLU A 265 6.60 0.06 -14.76
CA GLU A 265 7.21 1.31 -15.25
C GLU A 265 8.18 1.91 -14.21
N VAL A 266 7.83 1.86 -12.92
CA VAL A 266 8.67 2.38 -11.82
C VAL A 266 9.88 1.47 -11.58
N ALA A 267 9.70 0.16 -11.60
CA ALA A 267 10.75 -0.82 -11.32
C ALA A 267 11.74 -1.00 -12.48
N GLY A 268 11.34 -0.65 -13.70
CA GLY A 268 12.17 -0.72 -14.91
C GLY A 268 13.10 0.49 -15.11
N LYS A 269 13.00 1.49 -14.25
CA LYS A 269 13.87 2.66 -14.20
C LYS A 269 14.86 2.58 -13.03
#